data_f0fc27eca3d2b49cb15b5a24edf67135
#
_entry.id   f0fc27eca3d2b49cb15b5a24edf67135
#
_cell.length_a   1.000
_cell.length_b   1.000
_cell.length_c   1.000
_cell.angle_alpha   90.00
_cell.angle_beta   90.00
_cell.angle_gamma   90.00
#
_symmetry.space_group_name_H-M   'P 1'
#
loop_
_entity.id
_entity.type
_entity.pdbx_description
1 polymer ?
#
loop_
_entity_poly.entity_id
_entity_poly.type
_entity_poly.pdbx_seq_one_letter_code
_entity_poly.pdbx_strand_id
1 'polypeptide(L)'
;MRRHIRVCAALTMIFAALLIGGCINSSEQQAGGYQITDVEGTVVTFAHKPQRILTVSAGTDELMLGLVEPERMAAINESLADRQHTNIPWVCDRIPTVIPRSPSVEQIAALHPDLVVVTPWMPRENIDAIRELNVPVVVCKSAATMEDIHANIRLFASAVGEPERGEKLIGKMEDKLAEIRAKLAQVPEEKKHKSIALISIMVNYGGAGCTFDELCRCTDSINAKAAAGNRIGQEMTKEQLVAANPDYLFFPSYEDGATNEENYGRQYLDDPSLAQMTAVREQQIGHPWARYVYNLSQNIVYGIQETAWILYGDDFKQSHHEFLTAVE
;
A
#
# COMPACT_ATOMS: atom_id res chain seq x y z
N MET A 1 71.56 13.59 -64.88
CA MET A 1 71.85 13.36 -63.46
C MET A 1 70.58 12.86 -62.78
N ARG A 2 70.45 11.56 -62.50
CA ARG A 2 70.25 10.92 -61.22
C ARG A 2 69.15 11.53 -60.33
N ARG A 3 68.05 10.94 -59.89
CA ARG A 3 67.90 9.59 -59.26
C ARG A 3 66.41 9.31 -58.94
N HIS A 4 65.98 8.05 -59.22
CA HIS A 4 65.15 7.12 -58.49
C HIS A 4 63.74 7.54 -58.01
N ILE A 5 62.67 7.09 -58.59
CA ILE A 5 61.93 5.80 -58.52
C ILE A 5 61.89 5.19 -57.14
N ARG A 6 60.68 5.08 -56.58
CA ARG A 6 60.20 3.85 -55.95
C ARG A 6 58.66 3.79 -55.99
N VAL A 7 58.21 2.73 -56.63
CA VAL A 7 56.86 2.18 -56.70
C VAL A 7 56.50 1.50 -55.40
N CYS A 8 55.29 1.64 -54.91
CA CYS A 8 54.67 0.65 -54.06
C CYS A 8 53.24 0.41 -54.52
N ALA A 9 53.02 -0.80 -54.99
CA ALA A 9 51.71 -1.34 -55.35
C ALA A 9 50.98 -1.72 -54.05
N ALA A 10 49.72 -1.36 -53.96
CA ALA A 10 48.82 -1.87 -52.94
C ALA A 10 47.76 -2.77 -53.62
N LEU A 11 47.76 -4.05 -53.21
CA LEU A 11 46.86 -5.09 -53.62
C LEU A 11 45.46 -4.82 -53.00
N THR A 12 44.47 -4.76 -53.86
CA THR A 12 43.04 -4.74 -53.48
C THR A 12 42.57 -6.19 -53.40
N MET A 13 42.31 -6.68 -52.19
CA MET A 13 41.58 -7.97 -51.99
C MET A 13 40.08 -7.67 -51.84
N ILE A 14 39.31 -8.14 -52.78
CA ILE A 14 37.86 -8.20 -52.76
C ILE A 14 37.45 -9.43 -51.96
N PHE A 15 36.78 -9.22 -50.82
CA PHE A 15 36.15 -10.30 -50.06
C PHE A 15 34.62 -10.22 -50.31
N ALA A 16 34.13 -11.22 -51.07
CA ALA A 16 32.72 -11.45 -51.26
C ALA A 16 32.17 -12.14 -50.01
N ALA A 17 31.32 -11.47 -49.22
CA ALA A 17 30.59 -12.06 -48.10
C ALA A 17 29.22 -12.53 -48.62
N LEU A 18 28.99 -13.85 -48.56
CA LEU A 18 27.71 -14.48 -48.78
C LEU A 18 26.69 -14.06 -47.70
N LEU A 19 25.58 -13.50 -48.11
CA LEU A 19 24.40 -13.30 -47.31
C LEU A 19 23.70 -14.65 -47.10
N ILE A 20 23.89 -15.26 -45.94
CA ILE A 20 23.03 -16.32 -45.45
C ILE A 20 22.01 -15.65 -44.53
N GLY A 21 20.77 -15.49 -45.00
CA GLY A 21 19.63 -15.05 -44.23
C GLY A 21 19.26 -16.16 -43.22
N GLY A 22 19.64 -15.97 -41.99
CA GLY A 22 19.12 -16.72 -40.86
C GLY A 22 18.17 -15.79 -40.07
N CYS A 23 16.87 -16.02 -40.15
CA CYS A 23 15.93 -15.50 -39.18
C CYS A 23 16.28 -16.10 -37.81
N ILE A 24 17.04 -15.36 -37.01
CA ILE A 24 17.18 -15.64 -35.59
C ILE A 24 16.06 -14.87 -34.92
N ASN A 25 15.01 -15.60 -34.54
CA ASN A 25 14.06 -15.18 -33.55
C ASN A 25 14.83 -15.09 -32.22
N SER A 26 15.44 -13.98 -31.94
CA SER A 26 15.99 -13.68 -30.62
C SER A 26 14.87 -13.19 -29.71
N SER A 27 14.19 -14.14 -29.09
CA SER A 27 13.70 -13.92 -27.73
C SER A 27 14.95 -13.85 -26.84
N GLU A 28 15.64 -12.74 -26.83
CA GLU A 28 16.62 -12.44 -25.78
C GLU A 28 15.86 -12.28 -24.46
N GLN A 29 15.66 -13.40 -23.77
CA GLN A 29 15.53 -13.44 -22.34
C GLN A 29 16.79 -12.81 -21.78
N GLN A 30 16.69 -11.58 -21.26
CA GLN A 30 17.78 -10.90 -20.58
C GLN A 30 18.26 -11.80 -19.43
N ALA A 31 19.35 -12.54 -19.68
CA ALA A 31 20.10 -13.28 -18.69
C ALA A 31 21.02 -12.28 -17.93
N GLY A 32 20.39 -11.43 -17.11
CA GLY A 32 21.08 -10.51 -16.23
C GLY A 32 20.25 -10.34 -14.96
N GLY A 33 20.75 -10.85 -13.82
CA GLY A 33 20.17 -10.56 -12.53
C GLY A 33 20.19 -9.06 -12.23
N TYR A 34 19.38 -8.61 -11.28
CA TYR A 34 19.32 -7.20 -10.85
C TYR A 34 19.43 -7.11 -9.33
N GLN A 35 19.66 -5.89 -8.86
CA GLN A 35 19.76 -5.60 -7.43
C GLN A 35 18.87 -4.41 -7.09
N ILE A 36 18.35 -4.43 -5.88
CA ILE A 36 17.70 -3.29 -5.27
C ILE A 36 18.27 -3.04 -3.88
N THR A 37 18.03 -1.88 -3.32
CA THR A 37 18.34 -1.57 -1.92
C THR A 37 17.04 -1.37 -1.17
N ASP A 38 16.83 -2.12 -0.09
CA ASP A 38 15.65 -1.98 0.75
C ASP A 38 15.74 -0.78 1.71
N VAL A 39 14.70 -0.57 2.54
CA VAL A 39 14.65 0.59 3.44
C VAL A 39 15.66 0.52 4.59
N GLU A 40 16.24 -0.64 4.87
CA GLU A 40 17.32 -0.82 5.84
C GLU A 40 18.71 -0.59 5.23
N GLY A 41 18.79 -0.32 3.91
CA GLY A 41 20.05 -0.21 3.16
C GLY A 41 20.63 -1.57 2.75
N THR A 42 19.88 -2.66 2.91
CA THR A 42 20.29 -4.00 2.48
C THR A 42 20.21 -4.12 0.97
N VAL A 43 21.31 -4.53 0.33
CA VAL A 43 21.31 -4.85 -1.10
C VAL A 43 20.77 -6.26 -1.30
N VAL A 44 19.66 -6.36 -2.00
CA VAL A 44 18.98 -7.63 -2.33
C VAL A 44 19.21 -7.95 -3.81
N THR A 45 19.71 -9.16 -4.09
CA THR A 45 20.07 -9.61 -5.45
C THR A 45 19.02 -10.61 -5.94
N PHE A 46 18.58 -10.43 -7.18
CA PHE A 46 17.64 -11.31 -7.87
C PHE A 46 18.32 -11.90 -9.11
N ALA A 47 18.29 -13.22 -9.25
CA ALA A 47 18.77 -13.91 -10.45
C ALA A 47 17.77 -13.81 -11.61
N HIS A 48 16.49 -13.70 -11.29
CA HIS A 48 15.35 -13.58 -12.21
C HIS A 48 14.20 -12.83 -11.53
N LYS A 49 13.19 -12.43 -12.30
CA LYS A 49 11.94 -11.86 -11.75
C LYS A 49 11.25 -12.89 -10.86
N PRO A 50 10.93 -12.57 -9.60
CA PRO A 50 10.23 -13.48 -8.69
C PRO A 50 8.90 -13.97 -9.25
N GLN A 51 8.63 -15.26 -9.10
CA GLN A 51 7.41 -15.92 -9.56
C GLN A 51 6.61 -16.56 -8.41
N ARG A 52 7.19 -16.57 -7.22
CA ARG A 52 6.55 -17.15 -6.04
C ARG A 52 6.74 -16.21 -4.84
N ILE A 53 6.00 -15.12 -4.89
CA ILE A 53 6.14 -13.97 -3.99
C ILE A 53 5.32 -14.21 -2.71
N LEU A 54 5.91 -13.93 -1.56
CA LEU A 54 5.23 -13.93 -0.29
C LEU A 54 5.34 -12.55 0.36
N THR A 55 4.21 -12.01 0.80
CA THR A 55 4.11 -10.82 1.63
C THR A 55 3.46 -11.19 2.96
N VAL A 56 3.72 -10.45 4.04
CA VAL A 56 3.37 -10.90 5.41
C VAL A 56 2.24 -10.09 6.06
N SER A 57 1.58 -9.23 5.32
CA SER A 57 0.45 -8.44 5.84
C SER A 57 -0.56 -8.10 4.75
N ALA A 58 -1.81 -7.85 5.12
CA ALA A 58 -2.84 -7.46 4.17
C ALA A 58 -2.47 -6.22 3.33
N GLY A 59 -1.85 -5.20 3.93
CA GLY A 59 -1.43 -4.00 3.21
C GLY A 59 -0.32 -4.27 2.19
N THR A 60 0.64 -5.14 2.51
CA THR A 60 1.69 -5.55 1.57
C THR A 60 1.16 -6.49 0.49
N ASP A 61 0.16 -7.35 0.81
CA ASP A 61 -0.54 -8.17 -0.17
C ASP A 61 -1.28 -7.31 -1.18
N GLU A 62 -2.08 -6.35 -0.72
CA GLU A 62 -2.83 -5.42 -1.58
C GLU A 62 -1.89 -4.66 -2.52
N LEU A 63 -0.78 -4.16 -1.97
CA LEU A 63 0.20 -3.40 -2.75
C LEU A 63 0.84 -4.29 -3.81
N MET A 64 1.23 -5.51 -3.45
CA MET A 64 1.81 -6.47 -4.38
C MET A 64 0.83 -6.87 -5.49
N LEU A 65 -0.43 -7.14 -5.15
CA LEU A 65 -1.50 -7.44 -6.11
C LEU A 65 -1.82 -6.26 -7.05
N GLY A 66 -1.49 -5.05 -6.66
CA GLY A 66 -1.53 -3.89 -7.54
C GLY A 66 -0.46 -3.90 -8.65
N LEU A 67 0.60 -4.72 -8.50
CA LEU A 67 1.78 -4.73 -9.35
C LEU A 67 1.98 -6.02 -10.14
N VAL A 68 1.52 -7.16 -9.61
CA VAL A 68 1.72 -8.48 -10.22
C VAL A 68 0.42 -9.26 -10.36
N GLU A 69 0.41 -10.20 -11.28
CA GLU A 69 -0.68 -11.16 -11.45
C GLU A 69 -0.81 -12.02 -10.18
N PRO A 70 -2.05 -12.33 -9.73
CA PRO A 70 -2.29 -13.14 -8.53
C PRO A 70 -1.55 -14.47 -8.50
N GLU A 71 -1.30 -15.06 -9.66
CA GLU A 71 -0.60 -16.34 -9.83
C GLU A 71 0.87 -16.31 -9.39
N ARG A 72 1.46 -15.11 -9.31
CA ARG A 72 2.82 -14.91 -8.77
C ARG A 72 2.85 -14.85 -7.24
N MET A 73 1.69 -14.78 -6.57
CA MET A 73 1.62 -14.81 -5.10
C MET A 73 1.63 -16.24 -4.58
N ALA A 74 2.53 -16.56 -3.66
CA ALA A 74 2.60 -17.88 -3.02
C ALA A 74 1.44 -18.12 -2.04
N ALA A 75 1.01 -17.06 -1.37
CA ALA A 75 -0.10 -17.04 -0.41
C ALA A 75 -0.53 -15.58 -0.14
N ILE A 76 -1.66 -15.43 0.54
CA ILE A 76 -2.13 -14.15 1.09
C ILE A 76 -2.29 -14.25 2.61
N ASN A 77 -2.23 -13.11 3.28
CA ASN A 77 -2.46 -13.02 4.73
C ASN A 77 -3.94 -13.25 5.05
N GLU A 78 -4.23 -13.95 6.16
CA GLU A 78 -5.61 -14.23 6.58
C GLU A 78 -6.45 -12.96 6.77
N SER A 79 -5.83 -11.82 7.11
CA SER A 79 -6.55 -10.55 7.21
C SER A 79 -7.05 -10.03 5.85
N LEU A 80 -6.42 -10.41 4.74
CA LEU A 80 -6.90 -10.11 3.41
C LEU A 80 -7.87 -11.18 2.91
N ALA A 81 -7.69 -12.42 3.34
CA ALA A 81 -8.51 -13.55 2.96
C ALA A 81 -9.92 -13.51 3.58
N ASP A 82 -10.12 -12.76 4.64
CA ASP A 82 -11.42 -12.61 5.29
C ASP A 82 -12.38 -11.84 4.39
N ARG A 83 -13.33 -12.56 3.80
CA ARG A 83 -14.30 -12.03 2.82
C ARG A 83 -15.20 -10.92 3.38
N GLN A 84 -15.41 -10.89 4.70
CA GLN A 84 -16.22 -9.86 5.36
C GLN A 84 -15.42 -8.56 5.59
N HIS A 85 -14.10 -8.65 5.53
CA HIS A 85 -13.22 -7.54 5.86
C HIS A 85 -12.31 -7.10 4.70
N THR A 86 -12.39 -7.74 3.52
CA THR A 86 -11.54 -7.40 2.36
C THR A 86 -12.26 -6.54 1.33
N ASN A 87 -11.55 -5.60 0.71
CA ASN A 87 -12.02 -4.86 -0.47
C ASN A 87 -11.82 -5.64 -1.79
N ILE A 88 -11.15 -6.79 -1.75
CA ILE A 88 -10.88 -7.63 -2.92
C ILE A 88 -11.40 -9.07 -2.70
N PRO A 89 -12.72 -9.28 -2.61
CA PRO A 89 -13.33 -10.56 -2.22
C PRO A 89 -13.00 -11.71 -3.17
N TRP A 90 -12.60 -11.42 -4.41
CA TRP A 90 -12.17 -12.40 -5.42
C TRP A 90 -10.79 -13.02 -5.13
N VAL A 91 -10.00 -12.43 -4.22
CA VAL A 91 -8.59 -12.83 -4.01
C VAL A 91 -8.44 -14.29 -3.60
N CYS A 92 -9.33 -14.80 -2.73
CA CYS A 92 -9.31 -16.21 -2.29
C CYS A 92 -9.62 -17.20 -3.41
N ASP A 93 -10.34 -16.78 -4.45
CA ASP A 93 -10.66 -17.62 -5.59
C ASP A 93 -9.44 -17.79 -6.52
N ARG A 94 -8.54 -16.80 -6.53
CA ARG A 94 -7.31 -16.80 -7.33
C ARG A 94 -6.10 -17.31 -6.54
N ILE A 95 -6.05 -17.06 -5.23
CA ILE A 95 -4.95 -17.44 -4.34
C ILE A 95 -5.53 -18.18 -3.14
N PRO A 96 -5.70 -19.51 -3.25
CA PRO A 96 -6.36 -20.32 -2.21
C PRO A 96 -5.48 -20.57 -0.98
N THR A 97 -4.17 -20.31 -1.06
CA THR A 97 -3.25 -20.50 0.06
C THR A 97 -3.26 -19.28 0.97
N VAL A 98 -3.53 -19.49 2.25
CA VAL A 98 -3.62 -18.43 3.26
C VAL A 98 -2.59 -18.68 4.36
N ILE A 99 -1.91 -17.62 4.79
CA ILE A 99 -1.01 -17.63 5.93
C ILE A 99 -1.61 -16.87 7.12
N PRO A 100 -1.26 -17.24 8.38
CA PRO A 100 -1.68 -16.50 9.56
C PRO A 100 -1.24 -15.03 9.53
N ARG A 101 -1.85 -14.18 10.37
CA ARG A 101 -1.44 -12.77 10.55
C ARG A 101 0.03 -12.60 10.90
N SER A 102 0.55 -13.55 11.67
CA SER A 102 1.95 -13.59 12.10
C SER A 102 2.52 -14.96 11.76
N PRO A 103 2.94 -15.21 10.51
CA PRO A 103 3.44 -16.51 10.10
C PRO A 103 4.80 -16.79 10.75
N SER A 104 5.05 -18.05 11.14
CA SER A 104 6.36 -18.48 11.58
C SER A 104 7.32 -18.64 10.39
N VAL A 105 8.62 -18.67 10.69
CA VAL A 105 9.67 -18.86 9.66
C VAL A 105 9.48 -20.19 8.93
N GLU A 106 9.05 -21.26 9.64
CA GLU A 106 8.79 -22.57 9.06
C GLU A 106 7.58 -22.54 8.10
N GLN A 107 6.52 -21.79 8.45
CA GLN A 107 5.37 -21.60 7.58
C GLN A 107 5.74 -20.84 6.31
N ILE A 108 6.60 -19.83 6.42
CA ILE A 108 7.16 -19.10 5.27
C ILE A 108 8.00 -20.06 4.40
N ALA A 109 8.93 -20.80 5.00
CA ALA A 109 9.81 -21.73 4.30
C ALA A 109 9.05 -22.84 3.55
N ALA A 110 7.96 -23.34 4.14
CA ALA A 110 7.13 -24.39 3.54
C ALA A 110 6.46 -23.97 2.23
N LEU A 111 6.32 -22.66 1.98
CA LEU A 111 5.77 -22.11 0.75
C LEU A 111 6.80 -21.99 -0.37
N HIS A 112 8.09 -22.23 -0.10
CA HIS A 112 9.19 -22.10 -1.06
C HIS A 112 9.14 -20.80 -1.87
N PRO A 113 9.05 -19.62 -1.23
CA PRO A 113 9.01 -18.35 -1.95
C PRO A 113 10.37 -18.04 -2.60
N ASP A 114 10.35 -17.29 -3.69
CA ASP A 114 11.55 -16.72 -4.31
C ASP A 114 11.70 -15.21 -4.05
N LEU A 115 10.76 -14.64 -3.30
CA LEU A 115 10.81 -13.31 -2.68
C LEU A 115 9.93 -13.31 -1.44
N VAL A 116 10.44 -12.78 -0.33
CA VAL A 116 9.66 -12.46 0.87
C VAL A 116 9.73 -10.96 1.11
N VAL A 117 8.56 -10.30 1.20
CA VAL A 117 8.46 -8.89 1.61
C VAL A 117 7.94 -8.84 3.04
N VAL A 118 8.71 -8.22 3.91
CA VAL A 118 8.41 -8.11 5.34
C VAL A 118 8.21 -6.67 5.76
N THR A 119 7.44 -6.48 6.82
CA THR A 119 7.19 -5.18 7.43
C THR A 119 8.22 -4.89 8.52
N PRO A 120 8.51 -3.62 8.84
CA PRO A 120 9.55 -3.26 9.81
C PRO A 120 9.18 -3.61 11.27
N TRP A 121 7.93 -3.97 11.53
CA TRP A 121 7.49 -4.44 12.86
C TRP A 121 7.60 -5.96 13.05
N MET A 122 8.04 -6.70 12.03
CA MET A 122 8.42 -8.11 12.22
C MET A 122 9.65 -8.18 13.14
N PRO A 123 9.69 -9.07 14.14
CA PRO A 123 10.86 -9.26 14.99
C PRO A 123 12.13 -9.48 14.17
N ARG A 124 13.20 -8.81 14.56
CA ARG A 124 14.48 -8.85 13.82
C ARG A 124 15.02 -10.26 13.66
N GLU A 125 14.90 -11.08 14.72
CA GLU A 125 15.30 -12.49 14.69
C GLU A 125 14.55 -13.30 13.62
N ASN A 126 13.27 -12.98 13.35
CA ASN A 126 12.51 -13.65 12.30
C ASN A 126 12.98 -13.22 10.90
N ILE A 127 13.27 -11.92 10.71
CA ILE A 127 13.81 -11.40 9.45
C ILE A 127 15.15 -12.08 9.14
N ASP A 128 16.03 -12.16 10.11
CA ASP A 128 17.35 -12.76 9.95
C ASP A 128 17.24 -14.27 9.70
N ALA A 129 16.35 -14.98 10.38
CA ALA A 129 16.07 -16.40 10.15
C ALA A 129 15.49 -16.66 8.73
N ILE A 130 14.64 -15.76 8.19
CA ILE A 130 14.18 -15.89 6.80
C ILE A 130 15.32 -15.67 5.82
N ARG A 131 16.22 -14.72 6.08
CA ARG A 131 17.43 -14.50 5.26
C ARG A 131 18.35 -15.73 5.22
N GLU A 132 18.47 -16.49 6.32
CA GLU A 132 19.22 -17.74 6.39
C GLU A 132 18.66 -18.85 5.48
N LEU A 133 17.40 -18.75 5.04
CA LEU A 133 16.83 -19.66 4.05
C LEU A 133 17.37 -19.42 2.62
N ASN A 134 18.25 -18.45 2.42
CA ASN A 134 18.77 -18.00 1.12
C ASN A 134 17.69 -17.53 0.15
N VAL A 135 16.60 -16.98 0.66
CA VAL A 135 15.54 -16.34 -0.12
C VAL A 135 15.76 -14.82 -0.08
N PRO A 136 15.60 -14.09 -1.20
CA PRO A 136 15.58 -12.65 -1.20
C PRO A 136 14.53 -12.09 -0.22
N VAL A 137 14.96 -11.28 0.74
CA VAL A 137 14.07 -10.62 1.72
C VAL A 137 14.16 -9.11 1.53
N VAL A 138 13.03 -8.47 1.36
CA VAL A 138 12.89 -7.02 1.22
C VAL A 138 12.12 -6.48 2.41
N VAL A 139 12.74 -5.60 3.17
CA VAL A 139 12.06 -4.87 4.27
C VAL A 139 11.44 -3.62 3.69
N CYS A 140 10.12 -3.44 3.87
CA CYS A 140 9.40 -2.26 3.41
C CYS A 140 9.32 -1.18 4.49
N LYS A 141 8.88 0.03 4.09
CA LYS A 141 8.63 1.14 5.00
C LYS A 141 7.28 0.98 5.70
N SER A 142 7.21 1.37 6.98
CA SER A 142 5.92 1.59 7.64
C SER A 142 5.29 2.86 7.04
N ALA A 143 4.22 2.69 6.27
CA ALA A 143 3.58 3.81 5.59
C ALA A 143 2.72 4.62 6.57
N ALA A 144 2.90 5.94 6.56
CA ALA A 144 2.09 6.92 7.28
C ALA A 144 1.57 8.01 6.34
N THR A 145 2.25 8.25 5.22
CA THR A 145 1.95 9.29 4.23
C THR A 145 1.82 8.71 2.84
N MET A 146 1.31 9.50 1.91
CA MET A 146 1.23 9.16 0.50
C MET A 146 2.63 8.91 -0.09
N GLU A 147 3.64 9.72 0.30
CA GLU A 147 5.02 9.52 -0.13
C GLU A 147 5.59 8.18 0.33
N ASP A 148 5.24 7.73 1.54
CA ASP A 148 5.67 6.41 2.04
C ASP A 148 5.07 5.28 1.21
N ILE A 149 3.80 5.41 0.83
CA ILE A 149 3.12 4.45 -0.04
C ILE A 149 3.76 4.43 -1.43
N HIS A 150 4.01 5.60 -2.03
CA HIS A 150 4.71 5.69 -3.31
C HIS A 150 6.11 5.07 -3.25
N ALA A 151 6.85 5.30 -2.16
CA ALA A 151 8.16 4.69 -1.95
C ALA A 151 8.07 3.15 -1.89
N ASN A 152 7.09 2.61 -1.17
CA ASN A 152 6.84 1.17 -1.12
C ASN A 152 6.42 0.59 -2.49
N ILE A 153 5.57 1.30 -3.25
CA ILE A 153 5.19 0.90 -4.62
C ILE A 153 6.44 0.78 -5.50
N ARG A 154 7.32 1.78 -5.49
CA ARG A 154 8.57 1.75 -6.27
C ARG A 154 9.51 0.63 -5.82
N LEU A 155 9.65 0.43 -4.51
CA LEU A 155 10.45 -0.65 -3.94
C LEU A 155 9.94 -2.02 -4.39
N PHE A 156 8.63 -2.27 -4.24
CA PHE A 156 8.01 -3.55 -4.61
C PHE A 156 8.06 -3.79 -6.11
N ALA A 157 7.74 -2.77 -6.92
CA ALA A 157 7.82 -2.85 -8.38
C ALA A 157 9.23 -3.17 -8.86
N SER A 158 10.25 -2.55 -8.25
CA SER A 158 11.65 -2.85 -8.51
C SER A 158 12.02 -4.28 -8.09
N ALA A 159 11.55 -4.73 -6.90
CA ALA A 159 11.81 -6.07 -6.38
C ALA A 159 11.22 -7.17 -7.27
N VAL A 160 10.06 -6.94 -7.90
CA VAL A 160 9.42 -7.92 -8.78
C VAL A 160 9.79 -7.75 -10.26
N GLY A 161 10.69 -6.79 -10.57
CA GLY A 161 11.16 -6.52 -11.92
C GLY A 161 10.14 -5.83 -12.82
N GLU A 162 9.20 -5.04 -12.23
CA GLU A 162 8.11 -4.34 -12.94
C GLU A 162 8.10 -2.82 -12.62
N PRO A 163 9.22 -2.10 -12.73
CA PRO A 163 9.31 -0.69 -12.31
C PRO A 163 8.29 0.21 -13.05
N GLU A 164 7.99 -0.07 -14.31
CA GLU A 164 7.01 0.68 -15.10
C GLU A 164 5.58 0.51 -14.56
N ARG A 165 5.24 -0.69 -14.06
CA ARG A 165 3.96 -0.91 -13.38
C ARG A 165 3.86 -0.10 -12.07
N GLY A 166 4.98 0.07 -11.37
CA GLY A 166 5.04 0.94 -10.20
C GLY A 166 4.63 2.37 -10.52
N GLU A 167 5.24 2.97 -11.55
CA GLU A 167 4.89 4.34 -11.96
C GLU A 167 3.46 4.43 -12.52
N LYS A 168 2.99 3.40 -13.26
CA LYS A 168 1.59 3.32 -13.72
C LYS A 168 0.60 3.27 -12.55
N LEU A 169 0.90 2.53 -11.49
CA LEU A 169 0.05 2.45 -10.29
C LEU A 169 0.01 3.79 -9.55
N ILE A 170 1.17 4.43 -9.37
CA ILE A 170 1.26 5.78 -8.79
C ILE A 170 0.48 6.79 -9.63
N GLY A 171 0.60 6.75 -10.96
CA GLY A 171 -0.19 7.60 -11.86
C GLY A 171 -1.70 7.44 -11.64
N LYS A 172 -2.20 6.22 -11.54
CA LYS A 172 -3.62 5.95 -11.24
C LYS A 172 -4.05 6.49 -9.87
N MET A 173 -3.17 6.42 -8.86
CA MET A 173 -3.44 7.02 -7.54
C MET A 173 -3.55 8.55 -7.64
N GLU A 174 -2.61 9.19 -8.33
CA GLU A 174 -2.62 10.66 -8.50
C GLU A 174 -3.81 11.14 -9.32
N ASP A 175 -4.22 10.41 -10.36
CA ASP A 175 -5.44 10.70 -11.12
C ASP A 175 -6.67 10.66 -10.22
N LYS A 176 -6.79 9.62 -9.37
CA LYS A 176 -7.87 9.50 -8.41
C LYS A 176 -7.87 10.61 -7.37
N LEU A 177 -6.70 10.97 -6.86
CA LEU A 177 -6.56 12.10 -5.94
C LEU A 177 -6.90 13.44 -6.61
N ALA A 178 -6.56 13.63 -7.87
CA ALA A 178 -6.91 14.83 -8.62
C ALA A 178 -8.43 14.96 -8.77
N GLU A 179 -9.15 13.86 -9.04
CA GLU A 179 -10.62 13.84 -9.05
C GLU A 179 -11.21 14.26 -7.70
N ILE A 180 -10.69 13.69 -6.60
CA ILE A 180 -11.16 14.01 -5.24
C ILE A 180 -10.88 15.48 -4.92
N ARG A 181 -9.68 15.97 -5.20
CA ARG A 181 -9.30 17.39 -4.98
C ARG A 181 -10.16 18.37 -5.78
N ALA A 182 -10.50 18.00 -7.03
CA ALA A 182 -11.38 18.84 -7.86
C ALA A 182 -12.79 18.98 -7.27
N LYS A 183 -13.33 17.92 -6.67
CA LYS A 183 -14.61 17.94 -5.94
C LYS A 183 -14.49 18.70 -4.61
N LEU A 184 -13.40 18.49 -3.85
CA LEU A 184 -13.14 19.22 -2.61
C LEU A 184 -13.03 20.73 -2.83
N ALA A 185 -12.50 21.15 -3.97
CA ALA A 185 -12.43 22.58 -4.32
C ALA A 185 -13.83 23.23 -4.50
N GLN A 186 -14.89 22.44 -4.71
CA GLN A 186 -16.27 22.94 -4.78
C GLN A 186 -16.99 22.91 -3.42
N VAL A 187 -16.42 22.29 -2.40
CA VAL A 187 -16.99 22.27 -1.05
C VAL A 187 -16.84 23.67 -0.44
N PRO A 188 -17.94 24.27 0.08
CA PRO A 188 -17.89 25.55 0.76
C PRO A 188 -16.91 25.55 1.94
N GLU A 189 -16.16 26.64 2.13
CA GLU A 189 -15.08 26.73 3.13
C GLU A 189 -15.62 26.51 4.56
N GLU A 190 -16.82 26.97 4.86
CA GLU A 190 -17.49 26.80 6.16
C GLU A 190 -17.81 25.34 6.51
N LYS A 191 -17.78 24.41 5.54
CA LYS A 191 -17.97 22.99 5.76
C LYS A 191 -16.67 22.22 5.96
N LYS A 192 -15.52 22.85 5.63
CA LYS A 192 -14.20 22.26 5.78
C LYS A 192 -13.67 22.34 7.21
N HIS A 193 -12.49 21.78 7.41
CA HIS A 193 -11.75 21.80 8.69
C HIS A 193 -12.52 21.19 9.88
N LYS A 194 -13.47 20.29 9.59
CA LYS A 194 -14.14 19.50 10.63
C LYS A 194 -13.16 18.59 11.33
N SER A 195 -13.23 18.53 12.63
CA SER A 195 -12.38 17.68 13.45
C SER A 195 -13.01 16.29 13.62
N ILE A 196 -12.21 15.24 13.44
CA ILE A 196 -12.64 13.85 13.47
C ILE A 196 -11.83 13.08 14.51
N ALA A 197 -12.49 12.37 15.43
CA ALA A 197 -11.85 11.36 16.26
C ALA A 197 -12.21 9.96 15.75
N LEU A 198 -11.19 9.19 15.38
CA LEU A 198 -11.35 7.78 15.03
C LEU A 198 -11.42 6.95 16.31
N ILE A 199 -12.55 6.32 16.53
CA ILE A 199 -12.78 5.36 17.63
C ILE A 199 -12.48 3.97 17.09
N SER A 200 -11.30 3.47 17.41
CA SER A 200 -10.74 2.24 16.86
C SER A 200 -10.61 1.17 17.93
N ILE A 201 -10.84 -0.11 17.56
CA ILE A 201 -10.48 -1.27 18.39
C ILE A 201 -8.96 -1.33 18.62
N MET A 202 -8.18 -0.76 17.74
CA MET A 202 -6.75 -0.52 17.93
C MET A 202 -6.57 0.83 18.65
N VAL A 203 -6.72 0.83 19.98
CA VAL A 203 -6.74 2.06 20.81
C VAL A 203 -5.52 2.98 20.62
N ASN A 204 -4.40 2.42 20.22
CA ASN A 204 -3.16 3.15 19.94
C ASN A 204 -3.03 3.63 18.48
N TYR A 205 -4.04 3.40 17.63
CA TYR A 205 -4.10 3.90 16.25
C TYR A 205 -4.86 5.25 16.16
N GLY A 206 -4.71 5.98 15.06
CA GLY A 206 -5.47 7.20 14.75
C GLY A 206 -4.80 8.50 15.19
N GLY A 207 -3.63 8.47 15.83
CA GLY A 207 -2.85 9.69 16.16
C GLY A 207 -1.95 10.16 14.99
N ALA A 208 -1.15 11.20 15.23
CA ALA A 208 -0.16 11.68 14.28
C ALA A 208 0.83 10.58 13.87
N GLY A 209 1.13 10.51 12.58
CA GLY A 209 2.06 9.51 12.02
C GLY A 209 1.41 8.18 11.66
N CYS A 210 0.09 8.12 11.47
CA CYS A 210 -0.61 7.00 10.85
C CYS A 210 -1.36 7.46 9.59
N THR A 211 -1.83 6.51 8.78
CA THR A 211 -2.53 6.82 7.53
C THR A 211 -3.86 7.54 7.73
N PHE A 212 -4.53 7.40 8.89
CA PHE A 212 -5.72 8.18 9.18
C PHE A 212 -5.44 9.69 9.26
N ASP A 213 -4.26 10.07 9.76
CA ASP A 213 -3.81 11.47 9.76
C ASP A 213 -3.66 12.01 8.32
N GLU A 214 -3.17 11.17 7.43
CA GLU A 214 -3.07 11.46 5.99
C GLU A 214 -4.46 11.58 5.32
N LEU A 215 -5.43 10.69 5.68
CA LEU A 215 -6.81 10.81 5.21
C LEU A 215 -7.41 12.18 5.59
N CYS A 216 -7.24 12.59 6.85
CA CYS A 216 -7.72 13.89 7.31
C CYS A 216 -7.05 15.05 6.55
N ARG A 217 -5.73 14.99 6.36
CA ARG A 217 -4.99 16.01 5.61
C ARG A 217 -5.47 16.12 4.15
N CYS A 218 -5.73 14.99 3.50
CA CYS A 218 -6.17 14.96 2.10
C CYS A 218 -7.64 15.37 1.90
N THR A 219 -8.43 15.44 2.97
CA THR A 219 -9.86 15.83 2.94
C THR A 219 -10.13 17.20 3.55
N ASP A 220 -9.12 18.02 3.77
CA ASP A 220 -9.24 19.32 4.46
C ASP A 220 -9.96 19.19 5.81
N SER A 221 -9.73 18.08 6.54
CA SER A 221 -10.26 17.85 7.88
C SER A 221 -9.15 17.78 8.92
N ILE A 222 -9.51 17.75 10.19
CA ILE A 222 -8.56 17.78 11.33
C ILE A 222 -8.62 16.43 12.04
N ASN A 223 -7.50 15.76 12.20
CA ASN A 223 -7.39 14.61 13.07
C ASN A 223 -7.36 15.07 14.53
N ALA A 224 -8.48 14.91 15.26
CA ALA A 224 -8.62 15.39 16.63
C ALA A 224 -7.61 14.75 17.59
N LYS A 225 -7.26 13.47 17.39
CA LYS A 225 -6.26 12.77 18.20
C LYS A 225 -4.86 13.34 17.97
N ALA A 226 -4.50 13.63 16.73
CA ALA A 226 -3.23 14.26 16.39
C ALA A 226 -3.16 15.71 16.91
N ALA A 227 -4.25 16.47 16.75
CA ALA A 227 -4.35 17.84 17.26
C ALA A 227 -4.25 17.94 18.79
N ALA A 228 -4.70 16.90 19.51
CA ALA A 228 -4.52 16.77 20.97
C ALA A 228 -3.09 16.35 21.37
N GLY A 229 -2.17 16.20 20.42
CA GLY A 229 -0.78 15.86 20.65
C GLY A 229 -0.48 14.36 20.71
N ASN A 230 -1.47 13.49 20.50
CA ASN A 230 -1.26 12.04 20.49
C ASN A 230 -0.64 11.59 19.16
N ARG A 231 0.30 10.67 19.26
CA ARG A 231 0.94 10.01 18.11
C ARG A 231 0.45 8.56 17.99
N ILE A 232 0.77 7.94 16.86
CA ILE A 232 0.64 6.47 16.72
C ILE A 232 1.37 5.77 17.87
N GLY A 233 0.77 4.71 18.42
CA GLY A 233 1.27 4.03 19.62
C GLY A 233 0.75 4.59 20.94
N GLN A 234 0.03 5.72 20.93
CA GLN A 234 -0.55 6.33 22.13
C GLN A 234 -2.07 6.22 22.11
N GLU A 235 -2.66 5.90 23.23
CA GLU A 235 -4.11 5.93 23.44
C GLU A 235 -4.56 7.37 23.76
N MET A 236 -5.72 7.76 23.26
CA MET A 236 -6.41 8.99 23.64
C MET A 236 -7.42 8.67 24.75
N THR A 237 -7.26 9.28 25.93
CA THR A 237 -8.20 9.05 27.04
C THR A 237 -9.55 9.74 26.76
N LYS A 238 -10.60 9.34 27.51
CA LYS A 238 -11.92 9.99 27.41
C LYS A 238 -11.86 11.46 27.80
N GLU A 239 -11.06 11.82 28.78
CA GLU A 239 -10.87 13.21 29.19
C GLU A 239 -10.20 14.04 28.07
N GLN A 240 -9.20 13.48 27.39
CA GLN A 240 -8.59 14.10 26.22
C GLN A 240 -9.58 14.24 25.06
N LEU A 241 -10.44 13.23 24.85
CA LEU A 241 -11.47 13.23 23.82
C LEU A 241 -12.51 14.33 24.10
N VAL A 242 -12.97 14.47 25.36
CA VAL A 242 -13.87 15.55 25.79
C VAL A 242 -13.22 16.92 25.59
N ALA A 243 -11.96 17.06 25.96
CA ALA A 243 -11.21 18.33 25.81
C ALA A 243 -11.01 18.70 24.33
N ALA A 244 -10.77 17.72 23.46
CA ALA A 244 -10.65 17.93 22.02
C ALA A 244 -11.99 18.26 21.35
N ASN A 245 -13.09 17.78 21.92
CA ASN A 245 -14.48 18.02 21.47
C ASN A 245 -14.64 17.95 19.94
N PRO A 246 -14.39 16.79 19.30
CA PRO A 246 -14.41 16.66 17.85
C PRO A 246 -15.81 16.93 17.27
N ASP A 247 -15.85 17.38 16.00
CA ASP A 247 -17.09 17.55 15.24
C ASP A 247 -17.69 16.19 14.85
N TYR A 248 -16.85 15.19 14.60
CA TYR A 248 -17.26 13.84 14.20
C TYR A 248 -16.59 12.76 15.03
N LEU A 249 -17.34 11.69 15.31
CA LEU A 249 -16.78 10.41 15.75
C LEU A 249 -16.89 9.39 14.62
N PHE A 250 -15.78 8.76 14.25
CA PHE A 250 -15.75 7.70 13.25
C PHE A 250 -15.63 6.34 13.94
N PHE A 251 -16.61 5.46 13.68
CA PHE A 251 -16.63 4.06 14.09
C PHE A 251 -16.54 3.19 12.82
N PRO A 252 -15.38 2.64 12.50
CA PRO A 252 -15.21 1.84 11.29
C PRO A 252 -16.21 0.68 11.21
N SER A 253 -16.76 0.44 10.02
CA SER A 253 -17.73 -0.61 9.70
C SER A 253 -17.08 -1.78 8.95
N TYR A 254 -17.80 -2.89 8.87
CA TYR A 254 -17.40 -4.12 8.19
C TYR A 254 -18.53 -4.60 7.26
N GLU A 255 -18.22 -5.52 6.32
CA GLU A 255 -19.17 -6.00 5.29
C GLU A 255 -20.41 -6.70 5.88
N ASP A 256 -20.28 -7.34 7.01
CA ASP A 256 -21.39 -7.98 7.74
C ASP A 256 -22.37 -6.98 8.37
N GLY A 257 -22.16 -5.69 8.17
CA GLY A 257 -22.94 -4.60 8.77
C GLY A 257 -22.57 -4.32 10.23
N ALA A 258 -21.67 -5.10 10.83
CA ALA A 258 -21.17 -4.80 12.17
C ALA A 258 -20.32 -3.53 12.13
N THR A 259 -20.52 -2.67 13.12
CA THR A 259 -19.74 -1.46 13.30
C THR A 259 -18.96 -1.54 14.61
N ASN A 260 -17.89 -0.79 14.70
CA ASN A 260 -17.22 -0.60 15.98
C ASN A 260 -18.13 0.11 16.99
N GLU A 261 -19.18 0.82 16.53
CA GLU A 261 -20.18 1.40 17.41
C GLU A 261 -20.95 0.33 18.19
N GLU A 262 -21.46 -0.72 17.50
CA GLU A 262 -22.21 -1.80 18.16
C GLU A 262 -21.36 -2.65 19.11
N ASN A 263 -20.13 -2.94 18.70
CA ASN A 263 -19.24 -3.85 19.42
C ASN A 263 -18.36 -3.14 20.46
N TYR A 264 -17.97 -1.90 20.19
CA TYR A 264 -16.99 -1.17 20.99
C TYR A 264 -17.44 0.26 21.31
N GLY A 265 -18.17 0.92 20.40
CA GLY A 265 -18.49 2.35 20.46
C GLY A 265 -19.51 2.71 21.53
N ARG A 266 -20.39 1.76 21.95
CA ARG A 266 -21.39 2.04 23.00
C ARG A 266 -20.78 2.54 24.30
N GLN A 267 -19.60 2.06 24.67
CA GLN A 267 -18.86 2.59 25.82
C GLN A 267 -18.47 4.07 25.70
N TYR A 268 -18.55 4.65 24.49
CA TYR A 268 -18.37 6.08 24.24
C TYR A 268 -19.71 6.80 24.13
N LEU A 269 -20.65 6.28 23.34
CA LEU A 269 -21.93 6.94 23.07
C LEU A 269 -22.89 6.90 24.26
N ASP A 270 -22.87 5.82 25.04
CA ASP A 270 -23.70 5.64 26.23
C ASP A 270 -23.07 6.27 27.50
N ASP A 271 -21.86 6.82 27.40
CA ASP A 271 -21.15 7.43 28.56
C ASP A 271 -21.67 8.86 28.81
N PRO A 272 -22.31 9.13 29.98
CA PRO A 272 -22.81 10.45 30.28
C PRO A 272 -21.74 11.54 30.28
N SER A 273 -20.49 11.23 30.53
CA SER A 273 -19.38 12.20 30.49
C SER A 273 -19.11 12.74 29.09
N LEU A 274 -19.47 11.99 28.04
CA LEU A 274 -19.29 12.34 26.65
C LEU A 274 -20.54 12.99 26.01
N ALA A 275 -21.68 12.96 26.70
CA ALA A 275 -22.98 13.42 26.15
C ALA A 275 -23.01 14.88 25.69
N GLN A 276 -22.14 15.73 26.21
CA GLN A 276 -22.05 17.13 25.83
C GLN A 276 -21.10 17.40 24.68
N MET A 277 -20.34 16.38 24.20
CA MET A 277 -19.47 16.54 23.03
C MET A 277 -20.30 16.88 21.79
N THR A 278 -19.76 17.73 20.93
CA THR A 278 -20.41 18.19 19.70
C THR A 278 -20.86 17.03 18.84
N ALA A 279 -19.98 16.08 18.57
CA ALA A 279 -20.27 14.90 17.75
C ALA A 279 -21.44 14.05 18.29
N VAL A 280 -21.49 13.86 19.62
CA VAL A 280 -22.57 13.07 20.27
C VAL A 280 -23.88 13.83 20.28
N ARG A 281 -23.88 15.10 20.69
CA ARG A 281 -25.07 15.94 20.78
C ARG A 281 -25.72 16.16 19.40
N GLU A 282 -24.91 16.33 18.35
CA GLU A 282 -25.38 16.62 17.00
C GLU A 282 -25.50 15.35 16.13
N GLN A 283 -25.25 14.18 16.75
CA GLN A 283 -25.30 12.88 16.07
C GLN A 283 -24.41 12.81 14.81
N GLN A 284 -23.25 13.45 14.86
CA GLN A 284 -22.26 13.45 13.79
C GLN A 284 -21.39 12.20 13.93
N ILE A 285 -21.99 11.07 13.60
CA ILE A 285 -21.36 9.74 13.70
C ILE A 285 -21.14 9.23 12.26
N GLY A 286 -19.89 8.89 11.95
CA GLY A 286 -19.51 8.33 10.67
C GLY A 286 -19.10 6.85 10.80
N HIS A 287 -19.43 6.06 9.78
CA HIS A 287 -19.10 4.63 9.71
C HIS A 287 -18.27 4.33 8.47
N PRO A 288 -17.01 4.85 8.40
CA PRO A 288 -16.16 4.55 7.27
C PRO A 288 -15.80 3.07 7.24
N TRP A 289 -15.65 2.51 6.05
CA TRP A 289 -15.31 1.10 5.93
C TRP A 289 -13.88 0.82 6.44
N ALA A 290 -13.76 -0.13 7.36
CA ALA A 290 -12.52 -0.41 8.08
C ALA A 290 -11.34 -0.68 7.14
N ARG A 291 -11.57 -1.40 6.03
CA ARG A 291 -10.54 -1.71 5.05
C ARG A 291 -9.94 -0.47 4.39
N TYR A 292 -10.72 0.59 4.23
CA TYR A 292 -10.23 1.85 3.66
C TYR A 292 -9.60 2.76 4.71
N VAL A 293 -10.16 2.80 5.93
CA VAL A 293 -9.61 3.63 7.02
C VAL A 293 -8.23 3.15 7.49
N TYR A 294 -8.04 1.83 7.57
CA TYR A 294 -6.78 1.23 8.02
C TYR A 294 -5.83 0.90 6.87
N ASN A 295 -6.08 1.44 5.67
CA ASN A 295 -5.33 1.09 4.48
C ASN A 295 -3.89 1.61 4.51
N LEU A 296 -2.93 0.76 4.09
CA LEU A 296 -1.50 1.05 3.99
C LEU A 296 -0.98 0.82 2.56
N SER A 297 -1.88 0.72 1.59
CA SER A 297 -1.58 0.41 0.19
C SER A 297 -2.04 1.54 -0.74
N GLN A 298 -1.96 1.31 -2.06
CA GLN A 298 -2.51 2.20 -3.09
C GLN A 298 -4.00 2.50 -2.90
N ASN A 299 -4.73 1.65 -2.19
CA ASN A 299 -6.17 1.81 -1.96
C ASN A 299 -6.52 2.89 -0.92
N ILE A 300 -5.52 3.54 -0.30
CA ILE A 300 -5.72 4.69 0.59
C ILE A 300 -6.54 5.80 -0.08
N VAL A 301 -6.46 5.93 -1.41
CA VAL A 301 -7.24 6.93 -2.16
C VAL A 301 -8.76 6.74 -2.00
N TYR A 302 -9.21 5.50 -1.81
CA TYR A 302 -10.60 5.20 -1.50
C TYR A 302 -10.95 5.52 -0.05
N GLY A 303 -10.02 5.41 0.88
CA GLY A 303 -10.18 5.89 2.26
C GLY A 303 -10.33 7.41 2.32
N ILE A 304 -9.58 8.13 1.49
CA ILE A 304 -9.71 9.59 1.34
C ILE A 304 -11.09 9.93 0.77
N GLN A 305 -11.53 9.24 -0.29
CA GLN A 305 -12.86 9.49 -0.88
C GLN A 305 -14.00 9.16 0.08
N GLU A 306 -13.90 8.06 0.85
CA GLU A 306 -14.88 7.67 1.86
C GLU A 306 -14.98 8.69 2.99
N THR A 307 -13.84 9.16 3.47
CA THR A 307 -13.79 10.24 4.48
C THR A 307 -14.48 11.50 3.95
N ALA A 308 -14.19 11.89 2.70
CA ALA A 308 -14.82 13.03 2.06
C ALA A 308 -16.35 12.81 1.86
N TRP A 309 -16.78 11.58 1.56
CA TRP A 309 -18.21 11.26 1.44
C TRP A 309 -18.94 11.45 2.75
N ILE A 310 -18.41 10.95 3.86
CA ILE A 310 -19.03 11.12 5.19
C ILE A 310 -19.09 12.60 5.59
N LEU A 311 -18.06 13.38 5.28
CA LEU A 311 -17.99 14.79 5.68
C LEU A 311 -18.80 15.74 4.77
N TYR A 312 -18.82 15.47 3.46
CA TYR A 312 -19.24 16.44 2.45
C TYR A 312 -20.40 15.97 1.56
N GLY A 313 -20.77 14.68 1.66
CA GLY A 313 -21.96 14.13 1.00
C GLY A 313 -21.71 13.38 -0.29
N ASP A 314 -22.80 13.10 -1.00
CA ASP A 314 -22.88 12.06 -2.06
C ASP A 314 -22.08 12.32 -3.32
N ASP A 315 -21.57 13.52 -3.53
CA ASP A 315 -20.63 13.81 -4.63
C ASP A 315 -19.37 12.94 -4.57
N PHE A 316 -19.03 12.42 -3.37
CA PHE A 316 -17.90 11.55 -3.12
C PHE A 316 -18.26 10.07 -3.00
N LYS A 317 -19.52 9.70 -3.21
CA LYS A 317 -19.99 8.31 -3.07
C LYS A 317 -19.16 7.34 -3.88
N GLN A 318 -18.89 6.16 -3.32
CA GLN A 318 -18.13 5.08 -3.96
C GLN A 318 -18.63 3.70 -3.54
N SER A 319 -18.11 2.65 -4.21
CA SER A 319 -18.26 1.24 -3.82
C SER A 319 -17.23 0.82 -2.79
N HIS A 320 -17.51 -0.22 -2.00
CA HIS A 320 -16.56 -0.82 -1.06
C HIS A 320 -15.60 -1.84 -1.68
N HIS A 321 -15.78 -2.21 -2.96
CA HIS A 321 -14.95 -3.23 -3.63
C HIS A 321 -14.01 -2.63 -4.67
N GLU A 322 -13.68 -1.37 -4.49
CA GLU A 322 -12.71 -0.69 -5.36
C GLU A 322 -11.29 -1.15 -5.05
N PHE A 323 -10.54 -1.42 -6.10
CA PHE A 323 -9.14 -1.86 -6.03
C PHE A 323 -8.33 -1.28 -7.17
N LEU A 324 -7.27 -0.56 -6.85
CA LEU A 324 -6.36 0.02 -7.83
C LEU A 324 -5.26 -0.99 -8.22
N THR A 325 -5.10 -1.20 -9.53
CA THR A 325 -4.06 -2.10 -10.05
C THR A 325 -3.44 -1.55 -11.33
N ALA A 326 -2.16 -1.81 -11.53
CA ALA A 326 -1.44 -1.60 -12.78
C ALA A 326 -1.43 -2.85 -13.68
N VAL A 327 -1.91 -3.98 -13.16
CA VAL A 327 -2.07 -5.25 -13.90
C VAL A 327 -3.27 -5.13 -14.84
N GLU A 328 -3.11 -5.57 -16.09
CA GLU A 328 -4.14 -5.53 -17.15
C GLU A 328 -4.99 -6.78 -17.17
#